data_a6db3c0df89d33593ccc6ea17cfc37d5
#
_entry.id   a6db3c0df89d33593ccc6ea17cfc37d5
#
_cell.length_a   1.000
_cell.length_b   1.000
_cell.length_c   1.000
_cell.angle_alpha   90.00
_cell.angle_beta   90.00
_cell.angle_gamma   90.00
#
_symmetry.space_group_name_H-M   'P 1'
#
loop_
_entity.id
_entity.type
_entity.pdbx_description
1 polymer ?
#
loop_
_entity_poly.entity_id
_entity_poly.type
_entity_poly.pdbx_seq_one_letter_code
_entity_poly.pdbx_strand_id
1 'polypeptide(L)' 'MITQVKLDYINRVIDECLDGEALELKGKFIGDEGVEALVQTNRIFEVENLDLSRNKLTWRGAHHLFHCRRHLLDAGL' A
#
# COMPACT_ATOMS: atom_id res chain seq x y z
N MET A 1 -0.70 15.27 -1.99
CA MET A 1 -1.18 15.08 -3.38
C MET A 1 -0.32 14.06 -4.11
N ILE A 2 -0.93 13.18 -4.86
CA ILE A 2 -0.22 12.12 -5.55
C ILE A 2 -0.07 12.48 -7.02
N THR A 3 1.15 12.38 -7.53
CA THR A 3 1.40 12.66 -8.94
C THR A 3 1.19 11.39 -9.76
N GLN A 4 1.02 11.56 -11.06
CA GLN A 4 0.87 10.41 -11.96
C GLN A 4 2.13 9.55 -11.94
N VAL A 5 3.28 10.18 -11.82
CA VAL A 5 4.55 9.45 -11.75
C VAL A 5 4.57 8.53 -10.54
N LYS A 6 4.07 9.02 -9.40
CA LYS A 6 4.03 8.23 -8.19
C LYS A 6 3.06 7.06 -8.33
N LEU A 7 1.90 7.32 -8.93
CA LEU A 7 0.93 6.25 -9.16
C LEU A 7 1.50 5.18 -10.10
N ASP A 8 2.18 5.60 -11.15
CA ASP A 8 2.78 4.65 -12.08
C ASP A 8 3.83 3.80 -11.39
N TYR A 9 4.64 4.43 -10.54
CA TYR A 9 5.67 3.72 -9.79
C TYR A 9 5.03 2.68 -8.86
N ILE A 10 3.99 3.09 -8.13
CA ILE A 10 3.32 2.20 -7.19
C ILE A 10 2.65 1.03 -7.92
N ASN A 11 2.02 1.30 -9.07
CA ASN A 11 1.43 0.22 -9.86
C ASN A 11 2.48 -0.79 -10.28
N ARG A 12 3.65 -0.31 -10.67
CA ARG A 12 4.73 -1.21 -11.06
C ARG A 12 5.20 -2.04 -9.87
N VAL A 13 5.35 -1.42 -8.72
CA VAL A 13 5.77 -2.13 -7.52
C VAL A 13 4.76 -3.21 -7.15
N ILE A 14 3.48 -2.89 -7.25
CA ILE A 14 2.45 -3.88 -6.98
C ILE A 14 2.59 -5.06 -7.92
N ASP A 15 2.74 -4.80 -9.22
CA ASP A 15 2.87 -5.88 -10.20
C ASP A 15 4.08 -6.77 -9.91
N GLU A 16 5.16 -6.18 -9.43
CA GLU A 16 6.37 -6.94 -9.15
C GLU A 16 6.31 -7.73 -7.86
N CYS A 17 5.55 -7.24 -6.90
CA CYS A 17 5.55 -7.83 -5.56
C CYS A 17 4.31 -8.64 -5.24
N LEU A 18 3.32 -8.61 -6.10
CA LEU A 18 2.08 -9.33 -5.87
C LEU A 18 2.28 -10.83 -6.11
N ASP A 19 1.91 -11.62 -5.14
CA ASP A 19 2.02 -13.07 -5.23
C ASP A 19 0.68 -13.66 -4.80
N GLY A 20 -0.17 -13.95 -5.78
CA GLY A 20 -1.50 -14.43 -5.49
C GLY A 20 -2.30 -13.38 -4.74
N GLU A 21 -2.65 -13.65 -3.51
CA GLU A 21 -3.42 -12.73 -2.68
C GLU A 21 -2.55 -11.97 -1.70
N ALA A 22 -1.24 -12.15 -1.77
CA ALA A 22 -0.32 -11.50 -0.85
C ALA A 22 0.47 -10.41 -1.57
N LEU A 23 0.56 -9.25 -0.96
CA LEU A 23 1.36 -8.15 -1.48
C LEU A 23 2.42 -7.83 -0.44
N GLU A 24 3.66 -8.18 -0.72
CA GLU A 24 4.75 -7.97 0.20
C GLU A 24 5.59 -6.77 -0.20
N LEU A 25 5.37 -5.68 0.48
CA LEU A 25 6.06 -4.43 0.19
C LEU A 25 7.10 -4.07 1.26
N LYS A 26 7.54 -5.06 2.01
CA LYS A 26 8.49 -4.82 3.09
C LYS A 26 9.77 -4.20 2.57
N GLY A 27 10.17 -3.10 3.20
CA GLY A 27 11.44 -2.45 2.88
C GLY A 27 11.50 -1.83 1.51
N LYS A 28 10.38 -1.44 0.93
CA LYS A 28 10.34 -0.86 -0.41
C LYS A 28 10.30 0.67 -0.41
N PHE A 29 10.50 1.28 0.74
CA PHE A 29 10.48 2.75 0.87
C PHE A 29 9.17 3.36 0.37
N ILE A 30 8.09 2.70 0.71
CA ILE A 30 6.76 3.17 0.27
C ILE A 30 6.43 4.54 0.85
N GLY A 31 6.61 4.70 2.17
CA GLY A 31 6.30 5.98 2.81
C GLY A 31 4.82 6.28 2.85
N ASP A 32 4.47 7.38 3.52
CA ASP A 32 3.07 7.76 3.64
C ASP A 32 2.43 8.11 2.30
N GLU A 33 3.18 8.77 1.42
CA GLU A 33 2.67 9.09 0.09
C GLU A 33 2.46 7.83 -0.74
N GLY A 34 3.32 6.84 -0.57
CA GLY A 34 3.16 5.58 -1.26
C GLY A 34 1.90 4.86 -0.82
N VAL A 35 1.58 4.93 0.48
CA VAL A 35 0.34 4.34 0.97
C VAL A 35 -0.86 5.05 0.38
N GLU A 36 -0.79 6.37 0.27
CA GLU A 36 -1.88 7.13 -0.35
C GLU A 36 -2.07 6.69 -1.80
N ALA A 37 -0.98 6.49 -2.52
CA ALA A 37 -1.05 6.01 -3.90
C ALA A 37 -1.63 4.60 -3.97
N LEU A 38 -1.24 3.73 -3.05
CA LEU A 38 -1.80 2.37 -2.99
C LEU A 38 -3.32 2.41 -2.85
N VAL A 39 -3.81 3.27 -1.98
CA VAL A 39 -5.24 3.41 -1.78
C VAL A 39 -5.92 3.90 -3.06
N GLN A 40 -5.31 4.83 -3.76
CA GLN A 40 -5.88 5.39 -4.97
C GLN A 40 -5.95 4.39 -6.12
N THR A 41 -5.07 3.41 -6.14
CA THR A 41 -5.08 2.41 -7.22
C THR A 41 -6.25 1.45 -7.11
N ASN A 42 -6.85 1.35 -5.93
CA ASN A 42 -7.91 0.40 -5.63
C ASN A 42 -7.47 -1.06 -5.73
N ARG A 43 -6.23 -1.32 -6.11
CA ARG A 43 -5.74 -2.69 -6.24
C ARG A 43 -5.53 -3.34 -4.89
N ILE A 44 -5.26 -2.52 -3.88
CA ILE A 44 -5.03 -3.00 -2.53
C ILE A 44 -6.26 -3.72 -1.97
N PHE A 45 -7.45 -3.44 -2.51
CA PHE A 45 -8.67 -4.07 -2.03
C PHE A 45 -8.82 -5.52 -2.46
N GLU A 46 -7.98 -5.96 -3.41
CA GLU A 46 -8.01 -7.34 -3.88
C GLU A 46 -6.97 -8.19 -3.15
N VAL A 47 -6.20 -7.58 -2.26
CA VAL A 47 -5.13 -8.26 -1.54
C VAL A 47 -5.64 -8.72 -0.19
N GLU A 48 -5.38 -9.96 0.15
CA GLU A 48 -5.76 -10.48 1.46
C GLU A 48 -4.67 -10.31 2.51
N ASN A 49 -3.42 -10.37 2.07
CA ASN A 49 -2.30 -10.21 2.98
C ASN A 49 -1.42 -9.07 2.50
N LEU A 50 -1.23 -8.07 3.33
CA LEU A 50 -0.45 -6.89 2.98
C LEU A 50 0.65 -6.69 4.01
N ASP A 51 1.90 -6.68 3.56
CA ASP A 51 3.03 -6.43 4.42
C ASP A 51 3.66 -5.09 4.06
N LEU A 52 3.51 -4.11 4.94
CA LEU A 52 4.07 -2.78 4.75
C LEU A 52 5.17 -2.47 5.77
N SER A 53 5.71 -3.50 6.39
CA SER A 53 6.73 -3.28 7.40
C SER A 53 7.99 -2.65 6.79
N ARG A 54 8.72 -1.88 7.61
CA ARG A 54 9.97 -1.23 7.24
C ARG A 54 9.85 -0.27 6.04
N ASN A 55 8.74 0.45 5.98
CA ASN A 55 8.54 1.44 4.93
C ASN A 55 8.47 2.87 5.45
N LYS A 56 8.93 3.08 6.68
CA LYS A 56 8.99 4.41 7.29
C LYS A 56 7.62 5.09 7.32
N LEU A 57 6.61 4.32 7.64
CA LEU A 57 5.26 4.86 7.73
C LEU A 57 5.09 5.60 9.06
N THR A 58 4.36 6.71 9.00
CA THR A 58 3.96 7.43 10.18
C THR A 58 2.46 7.23 10.38
N TRP A 59 1.89 7.95 11.37
CA TRP A 59 0.46 7.88 11.60
C TRP A 59 -0.36 8.28 10.36
N ARG A 60 0.24 9.08 9.46
CA ARG A 60 -0.45 9.52 8.26
C ARG A 60 -0.71 8.35 7.30
N GLY A 61 0.28 7.49 7.15
CA GLY A 61 0.11 6.31 6.31
C GLY A 61 -0.93 5.38 6.89
N ALA A 62 -0.89 5.14 8.19
CA ALA A 62 -1.87 4.31 8.85
C ALA A 62 -3.28 4.90 8.71
N HIS A 63 -3.37 6.23 8.78
CA HIS A 63 -4.64 6.92 8.66
C HIS A 63 -5.27 6.67 7.29
N HIS A 64 -4.47 6.73 6.23
CA HIS A 64 -4.97 6.45 4.88
C HIS A 64 -5.54 5.05 4.79
N LEU A 65 -4.86 4.08 5.37
CA LEU A 65 -5.32 2.69 5.34
C LEU A 65 -6.61 2.50 6.10
N PHE A 66 -6.69 3.08 7.30
CA PHE A 66 -7.91 2.95 8.11
C PHE A 66 -9.11 3.59 7.44
N HIS A 67 -8.88 4.68 6.72
CA HIS A 67 -9.98 5.34 6.05
C HIS A 67 -10.55 4.54 4.90
N CYS A 68 -9.71 3.79 4.21
CA CYS A 68 -10.19 3.20 2.99
C CYS A 68 -10.80 1.83 3.18
N ARG A 69 -10.55 1.15 4.35
CA ARG A 69 -11.11 0.00 4.45
C ARG A 69 -11.25 -0.95 5.40
N ARG A 70 -12.29 -1.53 5.53
CA ARG A 70 -12.51 -2.42 6.56
C ARG A 70 -11.84 -3.71 6.36
N HIS A 71 -11.72 -4.25 5.21
CA HIS A 71 -11.04 -5.52 5.03
C HIS A 71 -9.53 -5.40 5.21
N LEU A 72 -9.01 -4.19 5.25
CA LEU A 72 -7.60 -3.98 5.51
C LEU A 72 -7.27 -4.03 7.00
N LEU A 73 -8.28 -4.19 7.85
CA LEU A 73 -8.05 -4.32 9.27
C LEU A 73 -7.18 -5.53 9.58
N ASP A 74 -7.18 -6.53 8.71
CA ASP A 74 -6.40 -7.73 8.93
C ASP A 74 -5.05 -7.68 8.24
N ALA A 75 -4.65 -6.52 7.77
CA ALA A 75 -3.41 -6.38 7.03
C ALA A 75 -2.15 -6.47 7.86
N GLY A 76 -2.28 -6.55 9.16
CA GLY A 76 -1.11 -6.75 10.00
C GLY A 76 -0.23 -5.53 10.17
N LEU A 77 -0.81 -4.36 10.25
CA LEU A 77 -0.05 -3.13 10.42
C LEU A 77 0.58 -2.99 11.84
#